data_bf03301fa680cafd263dcf10e0ec5137
#
_entry.id   bf03301fa680cafd263dcf10e0ec5137
#
_cell.length_a   1.000
_cell.length_b   1.000
_cell.length_c   1.000
_cell.angle_alpha   90.00
_cell.angle_beta   90.00
_cell.angle_gamma   90.00
#
_symmetry.space_group_name_H-M   'P 1'
#
loop_
_entity.id
_entity.type
_entity.pdbx_description
1 polymer ?
#
loop_
_entity_poly.entity_id
_entity_poly.type
_entity_poly.pdbx_seq_one_letter_code
_entity_poly.pdbx_strand_id
1 'polypeptide(L)' 'MNNVPQMISSKDLDYISDMLNWNYYAAKECFHFAEEAEDEEIRNELSDVGNMHVEHYKYILNILK' A
#
# COMPACT_ATOMS: atom_id res chain seq x y z
N MET A 1 2.20 -18.41 5.46
CA MET A 1 2.67 -18.75 6.76
C MET A 1 2.69 -17.55 7.68
N ASN A 2 2.43 -17.78 8.87
CA ASN A 2 2.28 -16.71 9.81
C ASN A 2 3.55 -16.51 10.64
N ASN A 3 4.11 -15.33 10.55
CA ASN A 3 5.33 -14.98 11.27
C ASN A 3 5.14 -13.82 12.21
N VAL A 4 3.89 -13.55 12.57
CA VAL A 4 3.63 -12.47 13.50
C VAL A 4 4.18 -12.84 14.87
N PRO A 5 5.09 -12.04 15.43
CA PRO A 5 5.59 -12.31 16.76
C PRO A 5 4.47 -12.25 17.78
N GLN A 6 4.52 -13.16 18.74
CA GLN A 6 3.50 -13.17 19.78
C GLN A 6 3.56 -11.95 20.68
N MET A 7 4.73 -11.32 20.72
CA MET A 7 4.96 -10.19 21.60
C MET A 7 4.98 -8.86 20.84
N ILE A 8 4.20 -8.78 19.78
CA ILE A 8 4.12 -7.51 19.05
C ILE A 8 3.45 -6.46 19.95
N SER A 9 4.06 -5.30 20.04
CA SER A 9 3.55 -4.24 20.92
C SER A 9 2.37 -3.50 20.28
N SER A 10 1.58 -2.83 21.13
CA SER A 10 0.50 -1.99 20.61
C SER A 10 1.03 -0.90 19.69
N LYS A 11 2.20 -0.36 20.04
CA LYS A 11 2.80 0.69 19.24
C LYS A 11 3.18 0.17 17.86
N ASP A 12 3.73 -1.04 17.79
CA ASP A 12 4.08 -1.65 16.52
C ASP A 12 2.84 -1.90 15.69
N LEU A 13 1.76 -2.33 16.33
CA LEU A 13 0.49 -2.52 15.62
C LEU A 13 -0.03 -1.21 15.04
N ASP A 14 0.13 -0.12 15.80
CA ASP A 14 -0.28 1.19 15.32
C ASP A 14 0.54 1.60 14.10
N TYR A 15 1.85 1.35 14.13
CA TYR A 15 2.71 1.66 13.00
C TYR A 15 2.30 0.86 11.76
N ILE A 16 2.04 -0.44 11.95
CA ILE A 16 1.63 -1.30 10.85
C ILE A 16 0.29 -0.83 10.29
N SER A 17 -0.62 -0.48 11.16
CA SER A 17 -1.94 0.01 10.75
C SER A 17 -1.80 1.30 9.94
N ASP A 18 -0.94 2.21 10.39
CA ASP A 18 -0.70 3.46 9.67
C ASP A 18 -0.10 3.19 8.29
N MET A 19 0.83 2.24 8.21
CA MET A 19 1.45 1.90 6.93
C MET A 19 0.45 1.27 5.97
N LEU A 20 -0.44 0.42 6.49
CA LEU A 20 -1.50 -0.14 5.66
C LEU A 20 -2.39 0.95 5.09
N ASN A 21 -2.82 1.87 5.95
CA ASN A 21 -3.66 2.97 5.52
C ASN A 21 -2.95 3.85 4.51
N TRP A 22 -1.68 4.15 4.76
CA TRP A 22 -0.91 5.00 3.88
C TRP A 22 -0.80 4.39 2.48
N ASN A 23 -0.48 3.10 2.41
CA ASN A 23 -0.34 2.44 1.11
C ASN A 23 -1.69 2.34 0.40
N TYR A 24 -2.76 2.12 1.15
CA TYR A 24 -4.10 2.06 0.58
C TYR A 24 -4.47 3.39 -0.09
N TYR A 25 -4.30 4.48 0.64
CA TYR A 25 -4.65 5.80 0.10
C TYR A 25 -3.71 6.23 -1.00
N ALA A 26 -2.42 5.90 -0.88
CA ALA A 26 -1.47 6.22 -1.93
C ALA A 26 -1.82 5.50 -3.24
N ALA A 27 -2.19 4.23 -3.16
CA ALA A 27 -2.60 3.49 -4.35
C ALA A 27 -3.84 4.11 -4.96
N LYS A 28 -4.80 4.46 -4.12
CA LYS A 28 -6.06 5.05 -4.57
C LYS A 28 -5.82 6.36 -5.30
N GLU A 29 -4.94 7.21 -4.74
CA GLU A 29 -4.58 8.47 -5.37
C GLU A 29 -3.89 8.25 -6.70
N CYS A 30 -2.96 7.30 -6.76
CA CYS A 30 -2.24 7.02 -7.99
C CYS A 30 -3.20 6.61 -9.11
N PHE A 31 -4.14 5.71 -8.82
CA PHE A 31 -5.09 5.26 -9.83
C PHE A 31 -6.05 6.37 -10.22
N HIS A 32 -6.44 7.20 -9.26
CA HIS A 32 -7.29 8.33 -9.57
C HIS A 32 -6.59 9.31 -10.53
N PHE A 33 -5.35 9.66 -10.22
CA PHE A 33 -4.60 10.57 -11.09
C PHE A 33 -4.28 9.92 -12.44
N ALA A 34 -4.10 8.60 -12.46
CA ALA A 34 -3.89 7.91 -13.72
C ALA A 34 -5.10 8.07 -14.64
N GLU A 35 -6.31 8.03 -14.08
CA GLU A 35 -7.51 8.24 -14.86
C GLU A 35 -7.63 9.66 -15.39
N GLU A 36 -7.11 10.63 -14.63
CA GLU A 36 -7.19 12.03 -14.98
C GLU A 36 -6.09 12.45 -15.95
N ALA A 37 -4.99 11.73 -15.99
CA ALA A 37 -3.83 12.13 -16.78
C ALA A 37 -4.12 11.98 -18.26
N GLU A 38 -3.71 12.99 -19.03
CA GLU A 38 -3.89 12.99 -20.47
C GLU A 38 -2.73 12.32 -21.18
N ASP A 39 -1.52 12.44 -20.61
CA ASP A 39 -0.33 11.86 -21.19
C ASP A 39 -0.27 10.38 -20.86
N GLU A 40 -0.11 9.56 -21.89
CA GLU A 40 -0.15 8.10 -21.72
C GLU A 40 1.03 7.61 -20.88
N GLU A 41 2.19 8.20 -21.04
CA GLU A 41 3.37 7.79 -20.29
C GLU A 41 3.18 8.08 -18.80
N ILE A 42 2.63 9.27 -18.49
CA ILE A 42 2.35 9.63 -17.11
C ILE A 42 1.30 8.67 -16.53
N ARG A 43 0.29 8.35 -17.32
CA ARG A 43 -0.75 7.43 -16.89
C ARG A 43 -0.17 6.08 -16.53
N ASN A 44 0.73 5.57 -17.36
CA ASN A 44 1.35 4.28 -17.11
C ASN A 44 2.23 4.32 -15.87
N GLU A 45 2.98 5.41 -15.68
CA GLU A 45 3.81 5.57 -14.49
C GLU A 45 2.98 5.59 -13.22
N LEU A 46 1.88 6.33 -13.24
CA LEU A 46 1.02 6.41 -12.07
C LEU A 46 0.39 5.05 -11.76
N SER A 47 0.02 4.32 -12.79
CA SER A 47 -0.54 2.98 -12.59
C SER A 47 0.49 2.04 -11.99
N ASP A 48 1.74 2.13 -12.45
CA ASP A 48 2.82 1.29 -11.93
C ASP A 48 3.07 1.58 -10.45
N VAL A 49 3.10 2.87 -10.10
CA VAL A 49 3.30 3.25 -8.70
C VAL A 49 2.11 2.81 -7.84
N GLY A 50 0.91 2.95 -8.39
CA GLY A 50 -0.28 2.47 -7.69
C GLY A 50 -0.20 0.98 -7.40
N ASN A 51 0.22 0.21 -8.39
CA ASN A 51 0.36 -1.24 -8.23
C ASN A 51 1.44 -1.58 -7.20
N MET A 52 2.50 -0.79 -7.15
CA MET A 52 3.54 -0.97 -6.14
C MET A 52 2.96 -0.81 -4.73
N HIS A 53 2.13 0.19 -4.53
CA HIS A 53 1.50 0.41 -3.22
C HIS A 53 0.53 -0.71 -2.87
N VAL A 54 -0.17 -1.26 -3.87
CA VAL A 54 -1.05 -2.40 -3.64
C VAL A 54 -0.24 -3.60 -3.17
N GLU A 55 0.91 -3.85 -3.80
CA GLU A 55 1.75 -4.97 -3.41
C GLU A 55 2.31 -4.76 -2.01
N HIS A 56 2.71 -3.54 -1.67
CA HIS A 56 3.17 -3.24 -0.31
C HIS A 56 2.07 -3.48 0.71
N TYR A 57 0.86 -3.07 0.38
CA TYR A 57 -0.30 -3.29 1.26
C TYR A 57 -0.48 -4.78 1.53
N LYS A 58 -0.47 -5.58 0.47
CA LYS A 58 -0.63 -7.03 0.60
C LYS A 58 0.49 -7.65 1.43
N TYR A 59 1.71 -7.19 1.20
CA TYR A 59 2.86 -7.71 1.93
C TYR A 59 2.72 -7.44 3.42
N ILE A 60 2.37 -6.20 3.77
CA ILE A 60 2.22 -5.81 5.17
C ILE A 60 1.06 -6.57 5.82
N LEU A 61 -0.05 -6.68 5.09
CA LEU A 61 -1.21 -7.40 5.58
C LEU A 61 -0.87 -8.86 5.85
N ASN A 62 -0.04 -9.44 5.00
CA ASN A 62 0.35 -10.85 5.14
C ASN A 62 1.19 -11.08 6.39
N ILE A 63 1.92 -10.07 6.84
CA ILE A 63 2.69 -10.18 8.07
C ILE A 63 1.79 -10.42 9.27
N LEU A 64 0.57 -9.89 9.21
CA LEU A 64 -0.37 -9.98 10.32
C LEU A 64 -1.18 -11.27 10.37
N LYS A 65 -1.03 -12.13 9.39
CA LYS A 65 -1.81 -13.37 9.36
C LYS A 65 -1.22 -14.48 10.21
#